data_f3c9fc7f3410a938328727694b027e80
#
_entry.id   f3c9fc7f3410a938328727694b027e80
#
_cell.length_a   1.000
_cell.length_b   1.000
_cell.length_c   1.000
_cell.angle_alpha   90.00
_cell.angle_beta   90.00
_cell.angle_gamma   90.00
#
_symmetry.space_group_name_H-M   'P 1'
#
loop_
_entity.id
_entity.type
_entity.pdbx_description
1 polymer ?
#
loop_
_entity_poly.entity_id
_entity_poly.type
_entity_poly.pdbx_seq_one_letter_code
_entity_poly.pdbx_strand_id
1 'polypeptide(L)'
;MATKIDEFLLWTTELNHQLRNGHALQMLVEKNADWIADCVRDKQLYERGENALGVDIMSYRPYTDFTVQIKTEKGQPTDRVTLRDTGDFHKSIHVEAGTSYFEIVASDWKTEELKGKYGDDILGLNAEHTNELIWQKIYPELLQYAKGLIFGGDDDI
;
A
#
# COMPACT_ATOMS: atom_id res chain seq x y z
N MET A 1 -18.56 27.80 -32.45
CA MET A 1 -17.92 26.47 -32.60
C MET A 1 -16.70 26.46 -31.69
N ALA A 2 -16.58 25.53 -30.79
CA ALA A 2 -15.40 25.39 -29.93
C ALA A 2 -14.16 25.08 -30.79
N THR A 3 -13.05 25.75 -30.50
CA THR A 3 -11.77 25.47 -31.16
C THR A 3 -11.04 24.33 -30.40
N LYS A 4 -10.06 23.73 -31.05
CA LYS A 4 -9.20 22.73 -30.37
C LYS A 4 -8.49 23.33 -29.15
N ILE A 5 -8.25 24.63 -29.12
CA ILE A 5 -7.68 25.33 -27.97
C ILE A 5 -8.69 25.40 -26.82
N ASP A 6 -9.98 25.67 -27.13
CA ASP A 6 -11.02 25.67 -26.09
C ASP A 6 -11.23 24.29 -25.50
N GLU A 7 -11.21 23.25 -26.31
CA GLU A 7 -11.23 21.85 -25.86
C GLU A 7 -10.04 21.53 -24.97
N PHE A 8 -8.84 21.90 -25.38
CA PHE A 8 -7.62 21.68 -24.59
C PHE A 8 -7.70 22.40 -23.22
N LEU A 9 -8.17 23.65 -23.20
CA LEU A 9 -8.36 24.39 -21.94
C LEU A 9 -9.39 23.73 -21.04
N LEU A 10 -10.48 23.21 -21.60
CA LEU A 10 -11.48 22.47 -20.84
C LEU A 10 -10.88 21.21 -20.22
N TRP A 11 -10.13 20.41 -20.97
CA TRP A 11 -9.49 19.20 -20.49
C TRP A 11 -8.43 19.46 -19.40
N THR A 12 -7.61 20.50 -19.57
CA THR A 12 -6.62 20.87 -18.54
C THR A 12 -7.29 21.38 -17.27
N THR A 13 -8.44 22.04 -17.39
CA THR A 13 -9.25 22.47 -16.24
C THR A 13 -9.83 21.27 -15.51
N GLU A 14 -10.38 20.29 -16.22
CA GLU A 14 -10.91 19.06 -15.64
C GLU A 14 -9.81 18.23 -14.97
N LEU A 15 -8.67 18.04 -15.63
CA LEU A 15 -7.52 17.35 -15.04
C LEU A 15 -7.07 18.02 -13.74
N ASN A 16 -6.95 19.35 -13.75
CA ASN A 16 -6.57 20.11 -12.57
C ASN A 16 -7.59 19.96 -11.44
N HIS A 17 -8.89 19.93 -11.77
CA HIS A 17 -9.95 19.67 -10.81
C HIS A 17 -9.83 18.28 -10.19
N GLN A 18 -9.67 17.24 -11.00
CA GLN A 18 -9.53 15.85 -10.55
C GLN A 18 -8.29 15.62 -9.69
N LEU A 19 -7.16 16.27 -10.02
CA LEU A 19 -5.95 16.19 -9.22
C LEU A 19 -6.10 16.94 -7.89
N ARG A 20 -6.76 18.10 -7.88
CA ARG A 20 -6.94 18.90 -6.66
C ARG A 20 -7.92 18.31 -5.67
N ASN A 21 -8.97 17.66 -6.13
CA ASN A 21 -9.94 17.00 -5.25
C ASN A 21 -9.49 15.60 -4.77
N GLY A 22 -8.37 15.10 -5.29
CA GLY A 22 -7.76 13.83 -4.91
C GLY A 22 -8.44 12.58 -5.45
N HIS A 23 -9.54 12.69 -6.21
CA HIS A 23 -10.27 11.52 -6.73
C HIS A 23 -9.43 10.64 -7.66
N ALA A 24 -8.63 11.24 -8.53
CA ALA A 24 -7.76 10.49 -9.43
C ALA A 24 -6.74 9.63 -8.65
N LEU A 25 -6.12 10.22 -7.62
CA LEU A 25 -5.17 9.50 -6.76
C LEU A 25 -5.86 8.44 -5.91
N GLN A 26 -7.04 8.74 -5.37
CA GLN A 26 -7.84 7.76 -4.64
C GLN A 26 -8.12 6.52 -5.48
N MET A 27 -8.63 6.70 -6.71
CA MET A 27 -8.91 5.60 -7.64
C MET A 27 -7.65 4.76 -7.94
N LEU A 28 -6.49 5.40 -8.13
CA LEU A 28 -5.24 4.71 -8.40
C LEU A 28 -4.73 3.93 -7.18
N VAL A 29 -4.91 4.45 -5.98
CA VAL A 29 -4.59 3.73 -4.74
C VAL A 29 -5.54 2.54 -4.57
N GLU A 30 -6.84 2.71 -4.75
CA GLU A 30 -7.84 1.62 -4.68
C GLU A 30 -7.53 0.50 -5.69
N LYS A 31 -7.17 0.86 -6.92
CA LYS A 31 -6.76 -0.09 -7.96
C LYS A 31 -5.53 -0.91 -7.56
N ASN A 32 -4.64 -0.34 -6.78
CA ASN A 32 -3.41 -0.99 -6.32
C ASN A 32 -3.50 -1.50 -4.87
N ALA A 33 -4.68 -1.50 -4.25
CA ALA A 33 -4.86 -1.84 -2.85
C ALA A 33 -4.35 -3.24 -2.49
N ASP A 34 -4.64 -4.24 -3.31
CA ASP A 34 -4.16 -5.61 -3.09
C ASP A 34 -2.64 -5.69 -3.17
N TRP A 35 -2.01 -5.03 -4.14
CA TRP A 35 -0.55 -4.98 -4.25
C TRP A 35 0.09 -4.30 -3.03
N ILE A 36 -0.50 -3.21 -2.53
CA ILE A 36 -0.04 -2.51 -1.32
C ILE A 36 -0.13 -3.45 -0.11
N ALA A 37 -1.26 -4.13 0.07
CA ALA A 37 -1.46 -5.08 1.15
C ALA A 37 -0.47 -6.25 1.06
N ASP A 38 -0.21 -6.80 -0.14
CA ASP A 38 0.76 -7.87 -0.39
C ASP A 38 2.18 -7.43 -0.03
N CYS A 39 2.56 -6.18 -0.36
CA CYS A 39 3.87 -5.65 0.03
C CYS A 39 4.06 -5.65 1.55
N VAL A 40 3.04 -5.25 2.30
CA VAL A 40 3.13 -5.21 3.77
C VAL A 40 3.14 -6.62 4.36
N ARG A 41 2.14 -7.44 4.02
CA ARG A 41 1.98 -8.76 4.66
C ARG A 41 3.01 -9.79 4.23
N ASP A 42 3.30 -9.86 2.93
CA ASP A 42 4.13 -10.93 2.38
C ASP A 42 5.60 -10.50 2.30
N LYS A 43 5.90 -9.36 1.67
CA LYS A 43 7.29 -8.94 1.47
C LYS A 43 7.93 -8.35 2.73
N GLN A 44 7.25 -7.40 3.41
CA GLN A 44 7.84 -6.75 4.59
C GLN A 44 7.74 -7.64 5.83
N LEU A 45 6.54 -8.00 6.25
CA LEU A 45 6.33 -8.74 7.50
C LEU A 45 6.76 -10.20 7.39
N TYR A 46 6.32 -10.93 6.37
CA TYR A 46 6.58 -12.36 6.31
C TYR A 46 7.98 -12.70 5.81
N GLU A 47 8.41 -12.14 4.67
CA GLU A 47 9.70 -12.49 4.07
C GLU A 47 10.88 -11.83 4.80
N ARG A 48 10.75 -10.53 5.17
CA ARG A 48 11.86 -9.76 5.75
C ARG A 48 11.76 -9.53 7.25
N GLY A 49 10.57 -9.61 7.84
CA GLY A 49 10.36 -9.27 9.26
C GLY A 49 10.59 -7.78 9.56
N GLU A 50 10.34 -6.92 8.57
CA GLU A 50 10.56 -5.47 8.63
C GLU A 50 9.25 -4.71 8.82
N ASN A 51 9.33 -3.58 9.52
CA ASN A 51 8.24 -2.61 9.66
C ASN A 51 8.27 -1.55 8.53
N ALA A 52 7.33 -0.59 8.58
CA ALA A 52 7.24 0.50 7.60
C ALA A 52 8.48 1.42 7.54
N LEU A 53 9.29 1.44 8.57
CA LEU A 53 10.55 2.18 8.60
C LEU A 53 11.74 1.38 8.02
N GLY A 54 11.50 0.16 7.53
CA GLY A 54 12.55 -0.73 7.05
C GLY A 54 13.43 -1.29 8.18
N VAL A 55 12.91 -1.28 9.41
CA VAL A 55 13.63 -1.79 10.59
C VAL A 55 13.24 -3.24 10.86
N ASP A 56 14.25 -4.11 11.03
CA ASP A 56 14.05 -5.48 11.47
C ASP A 56 13.37 -5.50 12.85
N ILE A 57 12.17 -6.04 12.91
CA ILE A 57 11.35 -6.11 14.13
C ILE A 57 12.05 -6.96 15.19
N MET A 58 12.78 -8.01 14.79
CA MET A 58 13.56 -8.85 15.71
C MET A 58 14.61 -8.06 16.47
N SER A 59 15.14 -6.98 15.89
CA SER A 59 16.19 -6.15 16.50
C SER A 59 15.73 -5.42 17.76
N TYR A 60 14.43 -5.08 17.86
CA TYR A 60 13.89 -4.37 19.03
C TYR A 60 12.82 -5.14 19.80
N ARG A 61 12.24 -6.19 19.21
CA ARG A 61 11.25 -7.08 19.84
C ARG A 61 11.48 -8.53 19.42
N PRO A 62 12.55 -9.16 19.92
CA PRO A 62 12.86 -10.55 19.60
C PRO A 62 11.79 -11.49 20.16
N TYR A 63 11.66 -12.66 19.55
CA TYR A 63 10.84 -13.73 20.08
C TYR A 63 11.41 -14.22 21.43
N THR A 64 10.51 -14.60 22.33
CA THR A 64 10.88 -15.33 23.54
C THR A 64 11.24 -16.77 23.17
N ASP A 65 12.00 -17.45 24.02
CA ASP A 65 12.36 -18.88 23.83
C ASP A 65 11.11 -19.75 23.65
N PHE A 66 10.05 -19.46 24.40
CA PHE A 66 8.75 -20.13 24.26
C PHE A 66 8.11 -19.91 22.88
N THR A 67 8.15 -18.69 22.36
CA THR A 67 7.66 -18.39 21.01
C THR A 67 8.48 -19.12 19.94
N VAL A 68 9.80 -19.16 20.10
CA VAL A 68 10.70 -19.89 19.20
C VAL A 68 10.35 -21.38 19.19
N GLN A 69 10.14 -21.97 20.35
CA GLN A 69 9.75 -23.39 20.45
C GLN A 69 8.44 -23.67 19.70
N ILE A 70 7.37 -22.89 19.96
CA ILE A 70 6.07 -23.07 19.30
C ILE A 70 6.21 -22.92 17.77
N LYS A 71 6.94 -21.90 17.31
CA LYS A 71 7.14 -21.67 15.88
C LYS A 71 7.94 -22.79 15.22
N THR A 72 8.94 -23.31 15.90
CA THR A 72 9.71 -24.47 15.44
C THR A 72 8.82 -25.71 15.28
N GLU A 73 7.98 -25.99 16.28
CA GLU A 73 7.02 -27.11 16.22
C GLU A 73 6.02 -26.97 15.08
N LYS A 74 5.64 -25.72 14.73
CA LYS A 74 4.75 -25.40 13.60
C LYS A 74 5.48 -25.30 12.26
N GLY A 75 6.80 -25.45 12.20
CA GLY A 75 7.58 -25.25 10.97
C GLY A 75 7.57 -23.81 10.44
N GLN A 76 7.39 -22.82 11.33
CA GLN A 76 7.36 -21.40 11.01
C GLN A 76 8.73 -20.74 11.20
N PRO A 77 9.04 -19.63 10.48
CA PRO A 77 10.28 -18.90 10.65
C PRO A 77 10.51 -18.44 12.09
N THR A 78 11.73 -18.61 12.58
CA THR A 78 12.18 -18.17 13.90
C THR A 78 13.30 -17.15 13.84
N ASP A 79 13.84 -16.91 12.66
CA ASP A 79 14.94 -15.98 12.35
C ASP A 79 14.46 -14.53 12.18
N ARG A 80 13.17 -14.30 12.12
CA ARG A 80 12.53 -12.99 11.95
C ARG A 80 11.12 -12.97 12.55
N VAL A 81 10.64 -11.79 12.91
CA VAL A 81 9.28 -11.58 13.42
C VAL A 81 8.32 -11.42 12.23
N THR A 82 7.53 -12.43 11.96
CA THR A 82 6.62 -12.45 10.80
C THR A 82 5.21 -11.93 11.12
N LEU A 83 4.84 -11.78 12.38
CA LEU A 83 3.47 -11.50 12.84
C LEU A 83 2.42 -12.48 12.27
N ARG A 84 2.85 -13.66 11.87
CA ARG A 84 2.01 -14.71 11.32
C ARG A 84 2.00 -15.93 12.23
N ASP A 85 0.82 -16.24 12.76
CA ASP A 85 0.54 -17.50 13.46
C ASP A 85 -0.45 -18.32 12.63
N THR A 86 -1.75 -18.00 12.69
CA THR A 86 -2.79 -18.61 11.85
C THR A 86 -2.88 -17.96 10.47
N GLY A 87 -2.39 -16.75 10.33
CA GLY A 87 -2.50 -15.93 9.12
C GLY A 87 -3.68 -14.97 9.11
N ASP A 88 -4.53 -14.98 10.14
CA ASP A 88 -5.74 -14.15 10.18
C ASP A 88 -5.41 -12.66 10.22
N PHE A 89 -4.42 -12.25 11.03
CA PHE A 89 -3.92 -10.87 11.02
C PHE A 89 -3.46 -10.45 9.62
N HIS A 90 -2.63 -11.25 8.96
CA HIS A 90 -2.15 -10.96 7.60
C HIS A 90 -3.30 -10.82 6.59
N LYS A 91 -4.28 -11.72 6.63
CA LYS A 91 -5.46 -11.67 5.75
C LYS A 91 -6.35 -10.46 6.00
N SER A 92 -6.32 -9.92 7.21
CA SER A 92 -7.10 -8.75 7.59
C SER A 92 -6.48 -7.43 7.16
N ILE A 93 -5.20 -7.43 6.73
CA ILE A 93 -4.51 -6.23 6.25
C ILE A 93 -5.12 -5.78 4.92
N HIS A 94 -5.58 -4.54 4.88
CA HIS A 94 -6.17 -3.91 3.70
C HIS A 94 -5.91 -2.42 3.67
N VAL A 95 -6.23 -1.79 2.55
CA VAL A 95 -6.04 -0.35 2.31
C VAL A 95 -7.38 0.36 2.39
N GLU A 96 -7.42 1.44 3.13
CA GLU A 96 -8.52 2.41 3.13
C GLU A 96 -8.05 3.69 2.44
N ALA A 97 -8.58 3.95 1.25
CA ALA A 97 -8.18 5.09 0.43
C ALA A 97 -9.17 6.25 0.57
N GLY A 98 -8.64 7.43 0.90
CA GLY A 98 -9.33 8.69 0.87
C GLY A 98 -8.79 9.63 -0.21
N THR A 99 -9.35 10.82 -0.30
CA THR A 99 -8.95 11.84 -1.30
C THR A 99 -7.67 12.59 -0.92
N SER A 100 -7.27 12.56 0.35
CA SER A 100 -6.10 13.28 0.86
C SER A 100 -4.97 12.35 1.31
N TYR A 101 -5.31 11.15 1.72
CA TYR A 101 -4.37 10.13 2.20
C TYR A 101 -5.00 8.74 2.07
N PHE A 102 -4.21 7.72 2.22
CA PHE A 102 -4.67 6.36 2.43
C PHE A 102 -4.03 5.77 3.68
N GLU A 103 -4.70 4.81 4.26
CA GLU A 103 -4.22 4.08 5.43
C GLU A 103 -4.14 2.59 5.13
N ILE A 104 -3.16 1.95 5.73
CA ILE A 104 -3.03 0.49 5.73
C ILE A 104 -3.46 0.04 7.12
N VAL A 105 -4.56 -0.69 7.16
CA VAL A 105 -5.22 -1.10 8.40
C VAL A 105 -5.38 -2.61 8.44
N ALA A 106 -5.66 -3.14 9.61
CA ALA A 106 -5.98 -4.55 9.81
C ALA A 106 -7.22 -4.67 10.70
N SER A 107 -8.15 -5.52 10.32
CA SER A 107 -9.42 -5.72 11.03
C SER A 107 -9.44 -6.92 11.98
N ASP A 108 -8.32 -7.64 12.12
CA ASP A 108 -8.19 -8.73 13.08
C ASP A 108 -8.25 -8.21 14.53
N TRP A 109 -8.88 -8.95 15.41
CA TRP A 109 -9.05 -8.56 16.82
C TRP A 109 -7.73 -8.42 17.59
N LYS A 110 -6.65 -9.07 17.13
CA LYS A 110 -5.29 -8.96 17.72
C LYS A 110 -4.54 -7.70 17.27
N THR A 111 -5.09 -6.91 16.33
CA THR A 111 -4.39 -5.78 15.73
C THR A 111 -3.86 -4.81 16.77
N GLU A 112 -4.70 -4.39 17.72
CA GLU A 112 -4.30 -3.44 18.75
C GLU A 112 -3.25 -4.02 19.72
N GLU A 113 -3.34 -5.32 20.04
CA GLU A 113 -2.31 -6.01 20.83
C GLU A 113 -0.97 -6.04 20.09
N LEU A 114 -0.97 -6.36 18.79
CA LEU A 114 0.23 -6.41 17.96
C LEU A 114 0.85 -5.02 17.79
N LYS A 115 0.04 -3.99 17.56
CA LYS A 115 0.50 -2.59 17.53
C LYS A 115 1.09 -2.15 18.87
N GLY A 116 0.45 -2.49 19.97
CA GLY A 116 0.98 -2.20 21.31
C GLY A 116 2.31 -2.88 21.60
N LYS A 117 2.52 -4.10 21.07
CA LYS A 117 3.73 -4.88 21.28
C LYS A 117 4.87 -4.49 20.33
N TYR A 118 4.58 -4.27 19.07
CA TYR A 118 5.58 -4.11 17.99
C TYR A 118 5.65 -2.70 17.41
N GLY A 119 4.72 -1.82 17.77
CA GLY A 119 4.59 -0.45 17.28
C GLY A 119 3.58 -0.31 16.14
N ASP A 120 3.11 0.91 15.93
CA ASP A 120 2.16 1.23 14.85
C ASP A 120 2.76 1.01 13.45
N ASP A 121 4.08 1.11 13.33
CA ASP A 121 4.82 0.96 12.07
C ASP A 121 4.77 -0.46 11.47
N ILE A 122 4.15 -1.43 12.14
CA ILE A 122 3.88 -2.75 11.53
C ILE A 122 2.87 -2.68 10.38
N LEU A 123 2.06 -1.62 10.32
CA LEU A 123 1.11 -1.34 9.25
C LEU A 123 1.56 -0.10 8.48
N GLY A 124 2.22 -0.32 7.35
CA GLY A 124 2.69 0.75 6.47
C GLY A 124 3.68 0.24 5.44
N LEU A 125 3.85 1.00 4.35
CA LEU A 125 4.86 0.71 3.34
C LEU A 125 6.21 1.29 3.76
N ASN A 126 7.27 0.50 3.58
CA ASN A 126 8.63 1.02 3.69
C ASN A 126 8.97 1.92 2.49
N ALA A 127 10.13 2.60 2.54
CA ALA A 127 10.55 3.54 1.50
C ALA A 127 10.70 2.87 0.13
N GLU A 128 11.18 1.62 0.07
CA GLU A 128 11.34 0.86 -1.17
C GLU A 128 9.98 0.65 -1.85
N HIS A 129 9.01 0.06 -1.15
CA HIS A 129 7.69 -0.20 -1.71
C HIS A 129 6.88 1.08 -1.95
N THR A 130 7.11 2.13 -1.15
CA THR A 130 6.53 3.46 -1.42
C THR A 130 7.03 4.02 -2.75
N ASN A 131 8.33 3.91 -3.03
CA ASN A 131 8.89 4.34 -4.33
C ASN A 131 8.37 3.47 -5.48
N GLU A 132 8.26 2.15 -5.30
CA GLU A 132 7.65 1.28 -6.31
C GLU A 132 6.20 1.66 -6.59
N LEU A 133 5.40 1.92 -5.55
CA LEU A 133 4.02 2.36 -5.70
C LEU A 133 3.93 3.65 -6.51
N ILE A 134 4.73 4.66 -6.16
CA ILE A 134 4.70 5.96 -6.84
C ILE A 134 5.14 5.82 -8.29
N TRP A 135 6.32 5.26 -8.54
CA TRP A 135 6.96 5.35 -9.86
C TRP A 135 6.59 4.25 -10.83
N GLN A 136 6.21 3.07 -10.32
CA GLN A 136 5.89 1.92 -11.17
C GLN A 136 4.39 1.65 -11.28
N LYS A 137 3.58 2.11 -10.33
CA LYS A 137 2.14 1.86 -10.31
C LYS A 137 1.32 3.12 -10.55
N ILE A 138 1.53 4.18 -9.76
CA ILE A 138 0.69 5.37 -9.81
C ILE A 138 1.09 6.28 -10.96
N TYR A 139 2.35 6.65 -11.07
CA TYR A 139 2.81 7.64 -12.04
C TYR A 139 2.51 7.28 -13.50
N PRO A 140 2.78 6.05 -13.99
CA PRO A 140 2.45 5.69 -15.37
C PRO A 140 0.96 5.75 -15.68
N GLU A 141 0.11 5.31 -14.75
CA GLU A 141 -1.33 5.34 -14.92
C GLU A 141 -1.88 6.77 -14.84
N LEU A 142 -1.32 7.59 -13.96
CA LEU A 142 -1.68 9.01 -13.87
C LEU A 142 -1.35 9.75 -15.17
N LEU A 143 -0.19 9.47 -15.78
CA LEU A 143 0.17 10.00 -17.10
C LEU A 143 -0.82 9.55 -18.19
N GLN A 144 -1.20 8.30 -18.19
CA GLN A 144 -2.16 7.76 -19.16
C GLN A 144 -3.54 8.38 -18.97
N TYR A 145 -3.99 8.52 -17.74
CA TYR A 145 -5.22 9.22 -17.39
C TYR A 145 -5.20 10.68 -17.89
N ALA A 146 -4.10 11.41 -17.63
CA ALA A 146 -3.92 12.78 -18.09
C ALA A 146 -3.93 12.88 -19.62
N LYS A 147 -3.27 11.97 -20.32
CA LYS A 147 -3.30 11.90 -21.80
C LYS A 147 -4.72 11.65 -22.32
N GLY A 148 -5.47 10.74 -21.71
CA GLY A 148 -6.86 10.48 -22.07
C GLY A 148 -7.76 11.70 -21.94
N LEU A 149 -7.58 12.50 -20.88
CA LEU A 149 -8.33 13.75 -20.70
C LEU A 149 -7.92 14.83 -21.68
N ILE A 150 -6.62 14.95 -22.03
CA ILE A 150 -6.09 16.03 -22.88
C ILE A 150 -6.32 15.76 -24.37
N PHE A 151 -6.16 14.52 -24.80
CA PHE A 151 -6.17 14.19 -26.25
C PHE A 151 -7.44 13.50 -26.73
N GLY A 152 -8.43 13.27 -25.82
CA GLY A 152 -9.67 12.56 -26.15
C GLY A 152 -9.39 11.10 -26.55
N GLY A 153 -10.12 10.16 -26.03
CA GLY A 153 -9.93 8.76 -26.40
C GLY A 153 -10.39 8.47 -27.84
N ASP A 154 -9.57 8.81 -28.81
CA ASP A 154 -9.64 8.27 -30.17
C ASP A 154 -8.54 7.21 -30.33
N ASP A 155 -8.70 6.10 -29.63
CA ASP A 155 -8.03 4.83 -29.98
C ASP A 155 -8.99 3.99 -30.83
N ASP A 156 -9.39 4.57 -31.98
CA ASP A 156 -9.93 3.84 -33.14
C ASP A 156 -9.04 4.17 -34.36
N ILE A 157 -7.85 3.55 -34.41
CA ILE A 157 -7.18 3.20 -35.67
C ILE A 157 -6.50 1.86 -35.50
#